data_d269bbb77ecf4aa23d4a1d99162e21d3
#
_entry.id   d269bbb77ecf4aa23d4a1d99162e21d3
#
_cell.length_a   1.000
_cell.length_b   1.000
_cell.length_c   1.000
_cell.angle_alpha   90.00
_cell.angle_beta   90.00
_cell.angle_gamma   90.00
#
_symmetry.space_group_name_H-M   'P 1'
#
loop_
_entity.id
_entity.type
_entity.pdbx_description
1 polymer ?
#
loop_
_entity_poly.entity_id
_entity_poly.type
_entity_poly.pdbx_seq_one_letter_code
_entity_poly.pdbx_strand_id
1 'polypeptide(L)'
;MKLRAFLEILAIAVTLVGCTQKETSDDLPIVGDSVLELNKTELLFDGLGGEDRVFSQGGEKIYLETVLSQIGDQKKVEHSLGEGVPPFYTSYSVIDGGWFKLEKLDDGKVLRCETLKNEDDVTRKIYIYVSDGTDAGGYVEVTQRALE
;
A
#
# COMPACT_ATOMS: atom_id res chain seq x y z
N MET A 1 12.54 -44.27 -34.86
CA MET A 1 12.47 -42.90 -35.38
C MET A 1 11.25 -42.09 -34.89
N LYS A 2 10.11 -42.71 -34.80
CA LYS A 2 8.90 -42.01 -34.32
C LYS A 2 8.94 -41.66 -32.83
N LEU A 3 9.71 -42.35 -32.03
CA LEU A 3 9.80 -42.11 -30.58
C LEU A 3 10.62 -40.86 -30.23
N ARG A 4 11.63 -40.51 -31.04
CA ARG A 4 12.47 -39.35 -30.80
C ARG A 4 11.72 -38.03 -31.06
N ALA A 5 10.89 -38.00 -32.07
CA ALA A 5 10.08 -36.82 -32.37
C ALA A 5 9.04 -36.54 -31.29
N PHE A 6 8.53 -37.56 -30.63
CA PHE A 6 7.59 -37.42 -29.52
C PHE A 6 8.25 -36.86 -28.26
N LEU A 7 9.50 -37.24 -28.01
CA LEU A 7 10.26 -36.76 -26.86
C LEU A 7 10.63 -35.29 -27.03
N GLU A 8 10.94 -34.85 -28.23
CA GLU A 8 11.28 -33.45 -28.50
C GLU A 8 10.06 -32.53 -28.33
N ILE A 9 8.89 -32.97 -28.73
CA ILE A 9 7.65 -32.19 -28.55
C ILE A 9 7.29 -32.06 -27.06
N LEU A 10 7.50 -33.11 -26.29
CA LEU A 10 7.24 -33.11 -24.87
C LEU A 10 8.20 -32.18 -24.11
N ALA A 11 9.47 -32.16 -24.51
CA ALA A 11 10.46 -31.27 -23.92
C ALA A 11 10.14 -29.77 -24.18
N ILE A 12 9.65 -29.48 -25.38
CA ILE A 12 9.25 -28.08 -25.72
C ILE A 12 8.02 -27.66 -24.92
N ALA A 13 7.07 -28.53 -24.70
CA ALA A 13 5.87 -28.25 -23.90
C ALA A 13 6.23 -27.96 -22.43
N VAL A 14 7.17 -28.69 -21.87
CA VAL A 14 7.63 -28.49 -20.48
C VAL A 14 8.39 -27.15 -20.33
N THR A 15 9.17 -26.77 -21.33
CA THR A 15 9.88 -25.46 -21.27
C THR A 15 8.93 -24.28 -21.40
N LEU A 16 7.86 -24.40 -22.13
CA LEU A 16 6.84 -23.34 -22.25
C LEU A 16 6.07 -23.14 -20.93
N VAL A 17 5.79 -24.20 -20.21
CA VAL A 17 5.13 -24.11 -18.90
C VAL A 17 6.05 -23.45 -17.86
N GLY A 18 7.34 -23.71 -17.91
CA GLY A 18 8.32 -23.05 -17.02
C GLY A 18 8.47 -21.55 -17.25
N CYS A 19 8.23 -21.09 -18.47
CA CYS A 19 8.35 -19.67 -18.80
C CYS A 19 7.13 -18.82 -18.42
N THR A 20 6.03 -19.44 -18.02
CA THR A 20 4.81 -18.73 -17.62
C THR A 20 4.76 -18.40 -16.13
N GLN A 21 5.68 -18.93 -15.35
CA GLN A 21 5.84 -18.49 -13.96
C GLN A 21 6.54 -17.13 -13.95
N LYS A 22 5.73 -16.13 -14.08
CA LYS A 22 6.21 -14.78 -13.89
C LYS A 22 6.41 -14.55 -12.41
N GLU A 23 7.59 -14.17 -12.07
CA GLU A 23 7.86 -13.64 -10.75
C GLU A 23 6.96 -12.46 -10.52
N THR A 24 6.06 -12.60 -9.60
CA THR A 24 5.32 -11.49 -9.06
C THR A 24 6.31 -10.64 -8.29
N SER A 25 6.30 -9.37 -8.54
CA SER A 25 7.02 -8.46 -7.67
C SER A 25 6.58 -8.72 -6.23
N ASP A 26 7.50 -9.14 -5.41
CA ASP A 26 7.26 -9.59 -4.04
C ASP A 26 6.79 -8.49 -3.08
N ASP A 27 6.50 -7.29 -3.58
CA ASP A 27 6.55 -6.11 -2.75
C ASP A 27 5.18 -5.54 -2.38
N LEU A 28 4.10 -6.06 -2.93
CA LEU A 28 2.78 -5.52 -2.64
C LEU A 28 1.82 -6.62 -2.19
N PRO A 29 1.32 -6.55 -0.95
CA PRO A 29 0.24 -7.43 -0.54
C PRO A 29 -0.97 -7.15 -1.44
N ILE A 30 -1.45 -8.20 -2.10
CA ILE A 30 -2.71 -8.13 -2.82
C ILE A 30 -3.81 -8.08 -1.77
N VAL A 31 -4.40 -6.94 -1.61
CA VAL A 31 -5.54 -6.74 -0.73
C VAL A 31 -6.80 -6.93 -1.56
N GLY A 32 -7.34 -8.17 -1.55
CA GLY A 32 -8.57 -8.50 -2.24
C GLY A 32 -8.47 -8.61 -3.78
N ASP A 33 -9.54 -9.04 -4.41
CA ASP A 33 -9.63 -9.26 -5.85
C ASP A 33 -10.04 -8.00 -6.64
N SER A 34 -10.44 -6.96 -5.94
CA SER A 34 -10.91 -5.70 -6.52
C SER A 34 -10.03 -4.54 -6.08
N VAL A 35 -9.94 -3.52 -6.93
CA VAL A 35 -9.18 -2.31 -6.66
C VAL A 35 -10.11 -1.23 -6.14
N LEU A 36 -9.77 -0.66 -4.98
CA LEU A 36 -10.41 0.55 -4.49
C LEU A 36 -9.84 1.77 -5.23
N GLU A 37 -10.66 2.42 -6.02
CA GLU A 37 -10.24 3.59 -6.78
C GLU A 37 -10.11 4.82 -5.89
N LEU A 38 -8.88 5.25 -5.67
CA LEU A 38 -8.56 6.44 -4.89
C LEU A 38 -8.32 7.64 -5.81
N ASN A 39 -8.61 8.84 -5.32
CA ASN A 39 -8.35 10.08 -6.06
C ASN A 39 -6.86 10.30 -6.33
N LYS A 40 -6.00 9.77 -5.46
CA LYS A 40 -4.54 9.76 -5.61
C LYS A 40 -3.93 8.61 -4.81
N THR A 41 -2.81 8.09 -5.28
CA THR A 41 -2.08 6.99 -4.66
C THR A 41 -0.68 7.41 -4.20
N GLU A 42 -0.29 8.64 -4.50
CA GLU A 42 0.97 9.22 -4.06
C GLU A 42 0.74 10.59 -3.45
N LEU A 43 1.32 10.82 -2.29
CA LEU A 43 1.38 12.12 -1.63
C LEU A 43 2.84 12.54 -1.52
N LEU A 44 3.16 13.73 -2.02
CA LEU A 44 4.51 14.28 -2.00
C LEU A 44 4.54 15.54 -1.15
N PHE A 45 5.39 15.54 -0.14
CA PHE A 45 5.63 16.68 0.73
C PHE A 45 7.10 17.12 0.60
N ASP A 46 7.31 18.42 0.67
CA ASP A 46 8.66 18.97 0.87
C ASP A 46 9.11 18.80 2.34
N GLY A 47 10.32 19.27 2.65
CA GLY A 47 10.86 19.14 3.98
C GLY A 47 10.15 19.99 5.04
N LEU A 48 9.34 20.97 4.66
CA LEU A 48 8.57 21.78 5.59
C LEU A 48 7.32 21.06 6.12
N GLY A 49 6.90 20.01 5.44
CA GLY A 49 5.67 19.29 5.75
C GLY A 49 4.44 19.92 5.13
N GLY A 50 3.28 19.45 5.54
CA GLY A 50 2.00 19.92 5.03
C GLY A 50 0.88 18.93 5.29
N GLU A 51 -0.23 19.12 4.59
CA GLU A 51 -1.35 18.18 4.62
C GLU A 51 -1.90 17.91 3.22
N ASP A 52 -2.43 16.72 3.04
CA ASP A 52 -3.16 16.33 1.83
C ASP A 52 -4.23 15.29 2.18
N ARG A 53 -5.13 15.04 1.28
CA ARG A 53 -6.29 14.18 1.51
C ARG A 53 -6.45 13.15 0.41
N VAL A 54 -6.81 11.94 0.82
CA VAL A 54 -7.16 10.83 -0.05
C VAL A 54 -8.60 10.43 0.20
N PHE A 55 -9.34 10.17 -0.85
CA PHE A 55 -10.70 9.67 -0.76
C PHE A 55 -10.97 8.66 -1.88
N SER A 56 -11.94 7.79 -1.67
CA SER A 56 -12.42 6.90 -2.71
C SER A 56 -13.25 7.67 -3.73
N GLN A 57 -13.02 7.44 -5.01
CA GLN A 57 -13.78 8.06 -6.08
C GLN A 57 -15.26 7.64 -6.10
N GLY A 58 -15.55 6.44 -5.62
CA GLY A 58 -16.92 5.94 -5.46
C GLY A 58 -17.62 6.40 -4.19
N GLY A 59 -16.93 7.12 -3.29
CA GLY A 59 -17.49 7.59 -2.02
C GLY A 59 -17.57 6.54 -0.93
N GLU A 60 -16.88 5.43 -1.07
CA GLU A 60 -16.80 4.39 -0.05
C GLU A 60 -16.00 4.84 1.17
N LYS A 61 -16.28 4.27 2.31
CA LYS A 61 -15.44 4.43 3.50
C LYS A 61 -14.07 3.77 3.28
N ILE A 62 -13.04 4.39 3.82
CA ILE A 62 -11.68 3.88 3.80
C ILE A 62 -11.35 3.29 5.16
N TYR A 63 -10.92 2.05 5.18
CA TYR A 63 -10.42 1.35 6.35
C TYR A 63 -8.92 1.17 6.24
N LEU A 64 -8.19 1.52 7.30
CA LEU A 64 -6.74 1.33 7.36
C LEU A 64 -6.43 -0.11 7.72
N GLU A 65 -5.74 -0.80 6.85
CA GLU A 65 -5.31 -2.19 7.03
C GLU A 65 -3.92 -2.28 7.64
N THR A 66 -2.98 -1.63 7.01
CA THR A 66 -1.59 -1.60 7.47
C THR A 66 -0.99 -0.23 7.19
N VAL A 67 -0.28 0.30 8.15
CA VAL A 67 0.49 1.54 8.01
C VAL A 67 1.92 1.27 8.45
N LEU A 68 2.86 1.46 7.53
CA LEU A 68 4.28 1.37 7.77
C LEU A 68 4.90 2.75 7.59
N SER A 69 5.76 3.14 8.50
CA SER A 69 6.60 4.33 8.33
C SER A 69 8.05 3.95 8.09
N GLN A 70 8.77 4.82 7.43
CA GLN A 70 10.18 4.63 7.12
C GLN A 70 10.93 5.95 7.23
N ILE A 71 12.06 5.94 7.93
CA ILE A 71 13.02 7.04 7.99
C ILE A 71 14.35 6.49 7.52
N GLY A 72 14.85 6.96 6.38
CA GLY A 72 16.02 6.35 5.73
C GLY A 72 15.75 4.87 5.45
N ASP A 73 16.59 3.99 5.99
CA ASP A 73 16.43 2.52 5.84
C ASP A 73 15.64 1.85 6.96
N GLN A 74 15.21 2.60 7.96
CA GLN A 74 14.51 2.07 9.12
C GLN A 74 13.00 2.09 8.92
N LYS A 75 12.40 0.90 8.93
CA LYS A 75 10.95 0.71 8.84
C LYS A 75 10.34 0.39 10.19
N LYS A 76 9.12 0.87 10.41
CA LYS A 76 8.33 0.64 11.60
C LYS A 76 6.87 0.35 11.23
N VAL A 77 6.27 -0.64 11.86
CA VAL A 77 4.82 -0.88 11.77
C VAL A 77 4.12 0.08 12.74
N GLU A 78 3.35 0.99 12.20
CA GLU A 78 2.54 1.93 13.00
C GLU A 78 1.17 1.37 13.32
N HIS A 79 0.61 0.61 12.39
CA HIS A 79 -0.68 -0.06 12.52
C HIS A 79 -0.70 -1.31 11.63
N SER A 80 -1.31 -2.38 12.12
CA SER A 80 -1.58 -3.58 11.34
C SER A 80 -2.80 -4.27 11.91
N LEU A 81 -3.69 -4.72 11.02
CA LEU A 81 -4.77 -5.61 11.40
C LEU A 81 -4.20 -6.99 11.73
N GLY A 82 -4.76 -7.63 12.76
CA GLY A 82 -4.49 -9.03 13.02
C GLY A 82 -5.03 -9.91 11.90
N GLU A 83 -4.42 -11.08 11.70
CA GLU A 83 -4.92 -12.05 10.74
C GLU A 83 -6.38 -12.42 11.04
N GLY A 84 -7.23 -12.38 10.02
CA GLY A 84 -8.65 -12.69 10.14
C GLY A 84 -9.50 -11.63 10.85
N VAL A 85 -8.94 -10.48 11.20
CA VAL A 85 -9.69 -9.36 11.79
C VAL A 85 -10.28 -8.51 10.68
N PRO A 86 -11.61 -8.38 10.58
CA PRO A 86 -12.22 -7.51 9.58
C PRO A 86 -11.87 -6.04 9.81
N PRO A 87 -11.59 -5.27 8.74
CA PRO A 87 -11.14 -3.87 8.84
C PRO A 87 -12.07 -2.94 9.61
N PHE A 88 -13.36 -3.21 9.59
CA PHE A 88 -14.36 -2.38 10.27
C PHE A 88 -14.36 -2.52 11.80
N TYR A 89 -13.71 -3.56 12.36
CA TYR A 89 -13.58 -3.71 13.81
C TYR A 89 -12.47 -2.84 14.41
N THR A 90 -11.54 -2.42 13.60
CA THR A 90 -10.45 -1.55 14.04
C THR A 90 -10.67 -0.14 13.53
N SER A 91 -11.57 0.58 14.14
CA SER A 91 -11.84 1.96 13.76
C SER A 91 -10.91 2.93 14.49
N TYR A 92 -9.63 2.88 14.18
CA TYR A 92 -8.78 4.01 14.54
C TYR A 92 -9.20 5.23 13.71
N SER A 93 -9.63 6.27 14.37
CA SER A 93 -9.91 7.54 13.70
C SER A 93 -8.63 8.32 13.44
N VAL A 94 -7.59 8.05 14.22
CA VAL A 94 -6.29 8.75 14.17
C VAL A 94 -5.16 7.76 14.40
N ILE A 95 -4.13 7.84 13.56
CA ILE A 95 -2.82 7.21 13.78
C ILE A 95 -1.79 8.32 13.84
N ASP A 96 -1.10 8.43 14.98
CA ASP A 96 -0.02 9.38 15.19
C ASP A 96 1.32 8.65 15.20
N GLY A 97 2.11 8.88 14.17
CA GLY A 97 3.45 8.32 13.99
C GLY A 97 4.58 9.24 14.48
N GLY A 98 4.24 10.30 15.19
CA GLY A 98 5.19 11.30 15.70
C GLY A 98 5.48 12.40 14.67
N TRP A 99 6.04 12.07 13.52
CA TRP A 99 6.34 13.03 12.45
C TRP A 99 5.21 13.16 11.42
N PHE A 100 4.22 12.29 11.48
CA PHE A 100 3.03 12.33 10.65
C PHE A 100 1.79 11.96 11.46
N LYS A 101 0.66 12.32 10.93
CA LYS A 101 -0.65 11.99 11.47
C LYS A 101 -1.58 11.61 10.34
N LEU A 102 -2.25 10.48 10.49
CA LEU A 102 -3.33 10.05 9.63
C LEU A 102 -4.64 10.18 10.40
N GLU A 103 -5.61 10.82 9.80
CA GLU A 103 -6.92 11.06 10.42
C GLU A 103 -8.04 10.77 9.43
N LYS A 104 -9.02 9.98 9.85
CA LYS A 104 -10.23 9.77 9.07
C LYS A 104 -11.24 10.87 9.33
N LEU A 105 -11.70 11.50 8.26
CA LEU A 105 -12.69 12.57 8.25
C LEU A 105 -13.92 12.12 7.46
N ASP A 106 -15.01 12.90 7.57
CA ASP A 106 -16.25 12.67 6.83
C ASP A 106 -16.76 11.22 6.96
N ASP A 107 -16.95 10.80 8.21
CA ASP A 107 -17.43 9.45 8.54
C ASP A 107 -16.56 8.33 7.92
N GLY A 108 -15.26 8.55 7.81
CA GLY A 108 -14.29 7.61 7.28
C GLY A 108 -14.14 7.61 5.75
N LYS A 109 -14.78 8.52 5.05
CA LYS A 109 -14.69 8.62 3.58
C LYS A 109 -13.45 9.35 3.10
N VAL A 110 -12.82 10.13 3.97
CA VAL A 110 -11.62 10.90 3.67
C VAL A 110 -10.52 10.52 4.63
N LEU A 111 -9.33 10.28 4.10
CA LEU A 111 -8.10 10.10 4.86
C LEU A 111 -7.26 11.37 4.71
N ARG A 112 -7.07 12.09 5.80
CA ARG A 112 -6.17 13.23 5.88
C ARG A 112 -4.79 12.75 6.31
N CYS A 113 -3.77 13.13 5.58
CA CYS A 113 -2.38 12.91 5.93
C CYS A 113 -1.72 14.27 6.22
N GLU A 114 -1.15 14.42 7.39
CA GLU A 114 -0.38 15.58 7.80
C GLU A 114 1.04 15.13 8.12
N THR A 115 2.04 15.87 7.63
CA THR A 115 3.44 15.65 7.97
C THR A 115 4.02 16.89 8.63
N LEU A 116 4.81 16.69 9.67
CA LEU A 116 5.57 17.76 10.33
C LEU A 116 6.86 18.04 9.56
N LYS A 117 7.48 19.16 9.86
CA LYS A 117 8.80 19.52 9.33
C LYS A 117 9.77 18.34 9.47
N ASN A 118 10.45 18.03 8.39
CA ASN A 118 11.46 16.98 8.38
C ASN A 118 12.81 17.58 8.81
N GLU A 119 13.20 17.29 10.01
CA GLU A 119 14.50 17.71 10.56
C GLU A 119 15.60 16.67 10.36
N ASP A 120 15.27 15.53 9.77
CA ASP A 120 16.25 14.51 9.38
C ASP A 120 16.85 14.83 8.01
N ASP A 121 18.09 14.46 7.81
CA ASP A 121 18.79 14.62 6.52
C ASP A 121 18.40 13.56 5.48
N VAL A 122 17.33 12.84 5.73
CA VAL A 122 16.89 11.71 4.90
C VAL A 122 15.42 11.83 4.55
N THR A 123 15.04 11.22 3.44
CA THR A 123 13.63 11.08 3.05
C THR A 123 12.88 10.20 4.03
N ARG A 124 11.66 10.60 4.35
CA ARG A 124 10.68 9.82 5.13
C ARG A 124 9.59 9.30 4.20
N LYS A 125 9.09 8.11 4.49
CA LYS A 125 7.99 7.49 3.74
C LYS A 125 6.93 6.91 4.65
N ILE A 126 5.70 6.86 4.16
CA ILE A 126 4.61 6.12 4.78
C ILE A 126 3.97 5.26 3.69
N TYR A 127 3.76 3.99 4.01
CA TYR A 127 3.07 3.04 3.16
C TYR A 127 1.73 2.72 3.81
N ILE A 128 0.64 3.03 3.13
CA ILE A 128 -0.71 2.92 3.66
C ILE A 128 -1.50 1.95 2.81
N TYR A 129 -1.86 0.81 3.39
CA TYR A 129 -2.75 -0.16 2.77
C TYR A 129 -4.16 0.05 3.31
N VAL A 130 -5.10 0.20 2.42
CA VAL A 130 -6.49 0.51 2.73
C VAL A 130 -7.44 -0.46 2.04
N SER A 131 -8.66 -0.56 2.55
CA SER A 131 -9.75 -1.28 1.91
C SER A 131 -11.06 -0.51 2.06
N ASP A 132 -12.09 -0.98 1.37
CA ASP A 132 -13.47 -0.52 1.57
C ASP A 132 -14.21 -1.35 2.63
N GLY A 133 -13.51 -2.24 3.32
CA GLY A 133 -14.07 -3.17 4.30
C GLY A 133 -14.60 -4.47 3.68
N THR A 134 -14.51 -4.62 2.37
CA THR A 134 -14.85 -5.84 1.61
C THR A 134 -13.61 -6.35 0.87
N ASP A 135 -13.76 -6.73 -0.39
CA ASP A 135 -12.66 -7.27 -1.19
C ASP A 135 -11.86 -6.22 -1.95
N ALA A 136 -12.32 -4.96 -1.97
CA ALA A 136 -11.61 -3.90 -2.66
C ALA A 136 -10.53 -3.28 -1.80
N GLY A 137 -9.30 -3.31 -2.29
CA GLY A 137 -8.14 -2.75 -1.62
C GLY A 137 -7.43 -1.67 -2.42
N GLY A 138 -6.67 -0.83 -1.73
CA GLY A 138 -5.88 0.23 -2.29
C GLY A 138 -4.59 0.46 -1.52
N TYR A 139 -3.73 1.27 -2.12
CA TYR A 139 -2.41 1.59 -1.59
C TYR A 139 -2.09 3.06 -1.80
N VAL A 140 -1.55 3.69 -0.78
CA VAL A 140 -1.06 5.07 -0.84
C VAL A 140 0.37 5.12 -0.34
N GLU A 141 1.26 5.69 -1.12
CA GLU A 141 2.62 6.01 -0.71
C GLU A 141 2.75 7.49 -0.42
N VAL A 142 3.23 7.82 0.75
CA VAL A 142 3.58 9.18 1.15
C VAL A 142 5.09 9.31 1.16
N THR A 143 5.60 10.33 0.52
CA THR A 143 7.03 10.66 0.52
C THR A 143 7.23 12.10 1.00
N GLN A 144 8.03 12.28 2.03
CA GLN A 144 8.48 13.58 2.48
C GLN A 144 9.98 13.72 2.26
N ARG A 145 10.38 14.72 1.50
CA ARG A 145 11.80 15.01 1.24
C ARG A 145 12.49 15.53 2.49
N ALA A 146 13.80 15.38 2.54
CA ALA A 146 14.60 16.09 3.51
C ALA A 146 14.46 17.60 3.32
N LEU A 147 14.66 18.34 4.40
CA LEU A 147 14.70 19.81 4.34
C LEU A 147 15.96 20.24 3.58
N GLU A 148 15.79 21.03 2.55
CA GLU A 148 16.88 21.63 1.80
C GLU A 148 17.43 22.87 2.51
#